data_4c44bd404000a1c5fb6159637b5d53b5
#
_entry.id   4c44bd404000a1c5fb6159637b5d53b5
#
_cell.length_a   1.000
_cell.length_b   1.000
_cell.length_c   1.000
_cell.angle_alpha   90.00
_cell.angle_beta   90.00
_cell.angle_gamma   90.00
#
_symmetry.space_group_name_H-M   'P 1'
#
loop_
_entity.id
_entity.type
_entity.pdbx_description
1 polymer ?
#
loop_
_entity_poly.entity_id
_entity_poly.type
_entity_poly.pdbx_seq_one_letter_code
_entity_poly.pdbx_strand_id
1 'polypeptide(L)'
;MGHVWRHETIAHAWSLWGIQVVAGLLAVPFGVLAGRWLAARRRRAGASGSWAARSAFAEVALVVGTFPWVWMTLSKNPREIRGVNLVPLADLHRQFHIGTLYAVMQISGNLLVFAALGFALPIRWRVGPLVVLAVGIAGSAIIETLQYVLDLGRYSSVDDILVNAAGAFLFAWASRPWWRRRPHPAEQAVPQPALVEVG
;
A
#
# COMPACT_ATOMS: atom_id res chain seq x y z
N MET A 1 0.64 -17.31 -34.22
CA MET A 1 -0.44 -17.41 -33.21
C MET A 1 -0.17 -16.61 -31.91
N GLY A 2 1.05 -16.28 -31.54
CA GLY A 2 1.36 -15.60 -30.28
C GLY A 2 1.01 -14.09 -30.16
N HIS A 3 0.76 -13.37 -31.23
CA HIS A 3 0.47 -11.92 -31.19
C HIS A 3 -1.01 -11.61 -30.91
N VAL A 4 -1.95 -12.41 -31.36
CA VAL A 4 -3.40 -12.18 -31.15
C VAL A 4 -3.77 -12.29 -29.67
N TRP A 5 -3.24 -13.28 -28.96
CA TRP A 5 -3.51 -13.51 -27.53
C TRP A 5 -3.04 -12.37 -26.62
N ARG A 6 -1.96 -11.64 -26.98
CA ARG A 6 -1.47 -10.51 -26.17
C ARG A 6 -2.39 -9.30 -26.25
N HIS A 7 -2.91 -8.98 -27.41
CA HIS A 7 -3.80 -7.82 -27.59
C HIS A 7 -5.15 -8.03 -26.91
N GLU A 8 -5.72 -9.23 -27.01
CA GLU A 8 -6.97 -9.57 -26.31
C GLU A 8 -6.81 -9.55 -24.79
N THR A 9 -5.68 -10.04 -24.27
CA THR A 9 -5.40 -10.03 -22.82
C THR A 9 -5.25 -8.61 -22.26
N ILE A 10 -4.54 -7.74 -23.00
CA ILE A 10 -4.36 -6.33 -22.60
C ILE A 10 -5.68 -5.56 -22.71
N ALA A 11 -6.43 -5.72 -23.81
CA ALA A 11 -7.73 -5.08 -23.98
C ALA A 11 -8.73 -5.52 -22.92
N HIS A 12 -8.73 -6.79 -22.58
CA HIS A 12 -9.57 -7.33 -21.52
C HIS A 12 -9.17 -6.81 -20.12
N ALA A 13 -7.87 -6.78 -19.81
CA ALA A 13 -7.38 -6.19 -18.57
C ALA A 13 -7.73 -4.69 -18.49
N TRP A 14 -7.60 -3.96 -19.60
CA TRP A 14 -7.96 -2.55 -19.68
C TRP A 14 -9.47 -2.32 -19.47
N SER A 15 -10.33 -3.15 -20.02
CA SER A 15 -11.78 -3.06 -19.82
C SER A 15 -12.19 -3.30 -18.36
N LEU A 16 -11.42 -4.10 -17.62
CA LEU A 16 -11.69 -4.39 -16.21
C LEU A 16 -11.11 -3.34 -15.24
N TRP A 17 -9.91 -2.83 -15.54
CA TRP A 17 -9.11 -2.05 -14.59
C TRP A 17 -8.74 -0.65 -15.08
N GLY A 18 -9.03 -0.32 -16.34
CA GLY A 18 -8.59 0.93 -16.97
C GLY A 18 -9.06 2.17 -16.23
N ILE A 19 -10.31 2.17 -15.74
CA ILE A 19 -10.85 3.31 -14.98
C ILE A 19 -10.11 3.53 -13.66
N GLN A 20 -9.73 2.47 -12.95
CA GLN A 20 -9.00 2.56 -11.69
C GLN A 20 -7.57 3.06 -11.92
N VAL A 21 -6.93 2.60 -13.00
CA VAL A 21 -5.60 3.06 -13.41
C VAL A 21 -5.64 4.55 -13.76
N VAL A 22 -6.58 4.97 -14.60
CA VAL A 22 -6.75 6.39 -14.98
C VAL A 22 -7.06 7.25 -13.76
N ALA A 23 -7.99 6.82 -12.91
CA ALA A 23 -8.32 7.54 -11.68
C ALA A 23 -7.10 7.65 -10.74
N GLY A 24 -6.31 6.58 -10.60
CA GLY A 24 -5.06 6.60 -9.83
C GLY A 24 -4.04 7.59 -10.39
N LEU A 25 -3.83 7.61 -11.72
CA LEU A 25 -2.93 8.56 -12.37
C LEU A 25 -3.40 10.01 -12.20
N LEU A 26 -4.71 10.27 -12.35
CA LEU A 26 -5.30 11.58 -12.14
C LEU A 26 -5.22 12.03 -10.67
N ALA A 27 -5.22 11.10 -9.71
CA ALA A 27 -5.08 11.43 -8.30
C ALA A 27 -3.64 11.89 -7.93
N VAL A 28 -2.62 11.55 -8.71
CA VAL A 28 -1.21 11.92 -8.42
C VAL A 28 -1.01 13.43 -8.26
N PRO A 29 -1.41 14.31 -9.21
CA PRO A 29 -1.21 15.75 -9.06
C PRO A 29 -1.95 16.32 -7.84
N PHE A 30 -3.15 15.84 -7.55
CA PHE A 30 -3.89 16.24 -6.33
C PHE A 30 -3.16 15.76 -5.07
N GLY A 31 -2.63 14.54 -5.08
CA GLY A 31 -1.80 14.01 -4.01
C GLY A 31 -0.55 14.86 -3.76
N VAL A 32 0.15 15.28 -4.82
CA VAL A 32 1.32 16.16 -4.71
C VAL A 32 0.91 17.50 -4.11
N LEU A 33 -0.18 18.12 -4.55
CA LEU A 33 -0.68 19.38 -4.00
C LEU A 33 -1.08 19.24 -2.53
N ALA A 34 -1.81 18.18 -2.16
CA ALA A 34 -2.18 17.88 -0.79
C ALA A 34 -0.95 17.65 0.10
N GLY A 35 0.06 16.92 -0.38
CA GLY A 35 1.31 16.70 0.32
C GLY A 35 2.09 18.00 0.57
N ARG A 36 2.16 18.86 -0.43
CA ARG A 36 2.81 20.20 -0.31
C ARG A 36 2.04 21.09 0.68
N TRP A 37 0.74 21.14 0.58
CA TRP A 37 -0.12 21.91 1.49
C TRP A 37 0.04 21.42 2.94
N LEU A 38 -0.05 20.13 3.18
CA LEU A 38 0.09 19.51 4.50
C LEU A 38 1.50 19.74 5.08
N ALA A 39 2.54 19.64 4.25
CA ALA A 39 3.92 19.94 4.64
C ALA A 39 4.09 21.41 5.01
N ALA A 40 3.51 22.33 4.23
CA ALA A 40 3.52 23.77 4.55
C ALA A 40 2.79 24.07 5.86
N ARG A 41 1.61 23.46 6.09
CA ARG A 41 0.86 23.59 7.34
C ARG A 41 1.67 23.11 8.54
N ARG A 42 2.36 21.97 8.44
CA ARG A 42 3.21 21.42 9.50
C ARG A 42 4.42 22.32 9.79
N ARG A 43 5.04 22.88 8.76
CA ARG A 43 6.15 23.86 8.93
C ARG A 43 5.70 25.13 9.66
N ARG A 44 4.51 25.66 9.32
CA ARG A 44 3.92 26.80 10.04
C ARG A 44 3.61 26.49 11.51
N ALA A 45 3.35 25.22 11.82
CA ALA A 45 3.16 24.73 13.18
C ALA A 45 4.48 24.37 13.91
N GLY A 46 5.64 24.78 13.39
CA GLY A 46 6.95 24.59 14.02
C GLY A 46 7.65 23.28 13.71
N ALA A 47 7.12 22.43 12.82
CA ALA A 47 7.79 21.19 12.46
C ALA A 47 9.02 21.43 11.56
N SER A 48 10.10 20.65 11.78
CA SER A 48 11.28 20.73 10.92
C SER A 48 10.90 20.43 9.46
N GLY A 49 11.52 21.16 8.51
CA GLY A 49 11.15 21.09 7.09
C GLY A 49 11.24 19.68 6.49
N SER A 50 12.25 18.90 6.87
CA SER A 50 12.45 17.54 6.42
C SER A 50 11.38 16.58 6.96
N TRP A 51 11.03 16.68 8.24
CA TRP A 51 9.99 15.88 8.85
C TRP A 51 8.60 16.26 8.34
N ALA A 52 8.31 17.55 8.22
CA ALA A 52 7.04 18.05 7.70
C ALA A 52 6.76 17.49 6.30
N ALA A 53 7.75 17.52 5.40
CA ALA A 53 7.61 16.97 4.06
C ALA A 53 7.44 15.45 4.09
N ARG A 54 8.35 14.70 4.73
CA ARG A 54 8.29 13.23 4.76
C ARG A 54 6.97 12.71 5.32
N SER A 55 6.53 13.26 6.45
CA SER A 55 5.30 12.82 7.11
C SER A 55 4.04 13.18 6.31
N ALA A 56 4.04 14.34 5.64
CA ALA A 56 2.93 14.75 4.79
C ALA A 56 2.81 13.85 3.55
N PHE A 57 3.91 13.64 2.84
CA PHE A 57 3.91 12.78 1.66
C PHE A 57 3.67 11.31 2.01
N ALA A 58 4.11 10.84 3.18
CA ALA A 58 3.77 9.49 3.65
C ALA A 58 2.26 9.32 3.88
N GLU A 59 1.57 10.28 4.50
CA GLU A 59 0.10 10.22 4.67
C GLU A 59 -0.62 10.22 3.32
N VAL A 60 -0.21 11.09 2.42
CA VAL A 60 -0.82 11.16 1.08
C VAL A 60 -0.56 9.88 0.31
N ALA A 61 0.67 9.37 0.33
CA ALA A 61 1.03 8.12 -0.34
C ALA A 61 0.24 6.92 0.22
N LEU A 62 -0.01 6.90 1.53
CA LEU A 62 -0.83 5.88 2.16
C LEU A 62 -2.25 5.87 1.59
N VAL A 63 -2.87 7.05 1.48
CA VAL A 63 -4.25 7.16 0.97
C VAL A 63 -4.28 6.94 -0.55
N VAL A 64 -3.53 7.74 -1.31
CA VAL A 64 -3.56 7.73 -2.78
C VAL A 64 -2.97 6.44 -3.35
N GLY A 65 -1.99 5.86 -2.67
CA GLY A 65 -1.36 4.63 -3.12
C GLY A 65 -2.08 3.35 -2.71
N THR A 66 -2.85 3.36 -1.60
CA THR A 66 -3.57 2.16 -1.13
C THR A 66 -5.02 2.12 -1.63
N PHE A 67 -5.69 3.28 -1.68
CA PHE A 67 -7.11 3.34 -2.03
C PHE A 67 -7.45 2.74 -3.41
N PRO A 68 -6.72 3.01 -4.50
CA PRO A 68 -7.04 2.42 -5.81
C PRO A 68 -6.99 0.89 -5.80
N TRP A 69 -6.02 0.31 -5.10
CA TRP A 69 -5.88 -1.14 -4.97
C TRP A 69 -7.03 -1.75 -4.17
N VAL A 70 -7.37 -1.15 -3.02
CA VAL A 70 -8.52 -1.59 -2.21
C VAL A 70 -9.82 -1.46 -2.99
N TRP A 71 -10.02 -0.34 -3.71
CA TRP A 71 -11.18 -0.17 -4.58
C TRP A 71 -11.23 -1.26 -5.65
N MET A 72 -10.11 -1.53 -6.31
CA MET A 72 -10.02 -2.58 -7.33
C MET A 72 -10.36 -3.96 -6.75
N THR A 73 -9.84 -4.30 -5.57
CA THR A 73 -10.11 -5.60 -4.93
C THR A 73 -11.55 -5.73 -4.44
N LEU A 74 -12.19 -4.63 -4.04
CA LEU A 74 -13.60 -4.60 -3.60
C LEU A 74 -14.59 -4.32 -4.74
N SER A 75 -14.13 -4.15 -5.99
CA SER A 75 -15.01 -4.04 -7.14
C SER A 75 -15.53 -5.41 -7.57
N LYS A 76 -16.80 -5.45 -7.99
CA LYS A 76 -17.44 -6.69 -8.46
C LYS A 76 -16.71 -7.27 -9.67
N ASN A 77 -16.42 -8.57 -9.63
CA ASN A 77 -15.82 -9.31 -10.74
C ASN A 77 -16.93 -9.97 -11.56
N PRO A 78 -16.98 -9.77 -12.90
CA PRO A 78 -18.00 -10.38 -13.75
C PRO A 78 -17.91 -11.92 -13.85
N ARG A 79 -16.84 -12.54 -13.34
CA ARG A 79 -16.67 -14.01 -13.38
C ARG A 79 -17.58 -14.78 -12.45
N GLU A 80 -18.28 -14.13 -11.51
CA GLU A 80 -19.24 -14.73 -10.58
C GLU A 80 -18.73 -15.99 -9.84
N ILE A 81 -17.43 -16.06 -9.58
CA ILE A 81 -16.83 -17.15 -8.82
C ILE A 81 -17.03 -16.85 -7.33
N ARG A 82 -17.61 -17.79 -6.59
CA ARG A 82 -17.72 -17.68 -5.13
C ARG A 82 -17.08 -18.89 -4.47
N GLY A 83 -16.24 -18.65 -3.48
CA GLY A 83 -15.61 -19.71 -2.73
C GLY A 83 -14.60 -19.18 -1.72
N VAL A 84 -14.19 -20.06 -0.82
CA VAL A 84 -13.16 -19.77 0.19
C VAL A 84 -12.15 -20.91 0.18
N ASN A 85 -10.88 -20.56 0.18
CA ASN A 85 -9.79 -21.52 0.36
C ASN A 85 -8.96 -21.14 1.59
N LEU A 86 -9.03 -21.99 2.59
CA LEU A 86 -8.28 -21.84 3.84
C LEU A 86 -7.00 -22.70 3.89
N VAL A 87 -6.70 -23.41 2.80
CA VAL A 87 -5.50 -24.27 2.73
C VAL A 87 -4.32 -23.42 2.25
N PRO A 88 -3.32 -23.16 3.11
CA PRO A 88 -2.16 -22.35 2.74
C PRO A 88 -1.41 -22.94 1.54
N LEU A 89 -0.94 -22.08 0.65
CA LEU A 89 -0.16 -22.37 -0.56
C LEU A 89 -0.93 -23.16 -1.65
N ALA A 90 -2.20 -23.50 -1.44
CA ALA A 90 -2.96 -24.27 -2.41
C ALA A 90 -3.33 -23.43 -3.65
N ASP A 91 -3.67 -22.16 -3.47
CA ASP A 91 -3.99 -21.26 -4.59
C ASP A 91 -2.73 -20.83 -5.32
N LEU A 92 -1.65 -20.56 -4.61
CA LEU A 92 -0.35 -20.29 -5.24
C LEU A 92 0.10 -21.46 -6.11
N HIS A 93 0.00 -22.69 -5.60
CA HIS A 93 0.30 -23.89 -6.37
C HIS A 93 -0.57 -24.00 -7.63
N ARG A 94 -1.88 -23.81 -7.50
CA ARG A 94 -2.82 -23.82 -8.63
C ARG A 94 -2.51 -22.78 -9.68
N GLN A 95 -2.14 -21.55 -9.26
CA GLN A 95 -1.78 -20.45 -10.16
C GLN A 95 -0.57 -20.80 -11.04
N PHE A 96 0.44 -21.46 -10.48
CA PHE A 96 1.59 -21.92 -11.25
C PHE A 96 1.24 -23.03 -12.25
N HIS A 97 0.26 -23.89 -11.95
CA HIS A 97 -0.24 -24.88 -12.91
C HIS A 97 -1.04 -24.26 -14.07
N ILE A 98 -1.72 -23.14 -13.84
CA ILE A 98 -2.38 -22.38 -14.92
C ILE A 98 -1.34 -21.75 -15.85
N GLY A 99 -0.26 -21.22 -15.30
CA GLY A 99 0.86 -20.66 -16.06
C GLY A 99 1.72 -19.72 -15.23
N THR A 100 3.02 -19.79 -15.44
CA THR A 100 4.00 -18.99 -14.69
C THR A 100 3.73 -17.49 -14.80
N LEU A 101 3.40 -16.97 -15.98
CA LEU A 101 3.11 -15.54 -16.17
C LEU A 101 1.87 -15.12 -15.37
N TYR A 102 0.82 -15.95 -15.38
CA TYR A 102 -0.39 -15.71 -14.60
C TYR A 102 -0.08 -15.66 -13.09
N ALA A 103 0.67 -16.64 -12.59
CA ALA A 103 1.07 -16.68 -11.17
C ALA A 103 1.89 -15.45 -10.78
N VAL A 104 2.89 -15.05 -11.61
CA VAL A 104 3.70 -13.85 -11.35
C VAL A 104 2.84 -12.59 -11.31
N MET A 105 1.88 -12.42 -12.24
CA MET A 105 0.99 -11.26 -12.25
C MET A 105 0.10 -11.21 -11.00
N GLN A 106 -0.47 -12.34 -10.59
CA GLN A 106 -1.32 -12.42 -9.40
C GLN A 106 -0.54 -12.15 -8.12
N ILE A 107 0.60 -12.80 -7.94
CA ILE A 107 1.48 -12.60 -6.77
C ILE A 107 1.95 -11.15 -6.71
N SER A 108 2.42 -10.59 -7.84
CA SER A 108 2.87 -9.20 -7.88
C SER A 108 1.73 -8.22 -7.58
N GLY A 109 0.54 -8.46 -8.13
CA GLY A 109 -0.64 -7.66 -7.84
C GLY A 109 -0.96 -7.64 -6.34
N ASN A 110 -1.02 -8.81 -5.72
CA ASN A 110 -1.28 -8.95 -4.28
C ASN A 110 -0.17 -8.30 -3.43
N LEU A 111 1.12 -8.50 -3.75
CA LEU A 111 2.22 -7.80 -3.06
C LEU A 111 2.07 -6.27 -3.10
N LEU A 112 1.52 -5.73 -4.18
CA LEU A 112 1.37 -4.29 -4.37
C LEU A 112 0.14 -3.70 -3.67
N VAL A 113 -0.88 -4.49 -3.31
CA VAL A 113 -2.11 -4.01 -2.64
C VAL A 113 -1.79 -3.16 -1.42
N PHE A 114 -0.87 -3.60 -0.58
CA PHE A 114 -0.46 -2.88 0.62
C PHE A 114 0.97 -2.30 0.56
N ALA A 115 1.56 -2.20 -0.64
CA ALA A 115 2.90 -1.65 -0.79
C ALA A 115 3.02 -0.20 -0.29
N ALA A 116 2.07 0.66 -0.67
CA ALA A 116 2.04 2.05 -0.25
C ALA A 116 1.80 2.19 1.27
N LEU A 117 0.90 1.38 1.84
CA LEU A 117 0.68 1.29 3.28
C LEU A 117 1.97 0.85 3.97
N GLY A 118 2.58 -0.24 3.52
CA GLY A 118 3.81 -0.77 4.08
C GLY A 118 4.95 0.24 4.09
N PHE A 119 5.14 0.94 2.98
CA PHE A 119 6.18 1.94 2.85
C PHE A 119 5.91 3.19 3.71
N ALA A 120 4.69 3.70 3.72
CA ALA A 120 4.34 4.98 4.32
C ALA A 120 4.10 4.91 5.83
N LEU A 121 3.55 3.80 6.34
CA LEU A 121 3.17 3.66 7.74
C LEU A 121 4.35 3.86 8.71
N PRO A 122 5.53 3.23 8.52
CA PRO A 122 6.69 3.46 9.38
C PRO A 122 7.25 4.88 9.28
N ILE A 123 7.15 5.50 8.11
CA ILE A 123 7.62 6.88 7.90
C ILE A 123 6.75 7.85 8.68
N ARG A 124 5.46 7.60 8.77
CA ARG A 124 4.51 8.49 9.45
C ARG A 124 4.42 8.24 10.94
N TRP A 125 4.29 6.97 11.35
CA TRP A 125 4.05 6.58 12.73
C TRP A 125 5.13 5.61 13.19
N ARG A 126 6.21 5.88 13.62
CA ARG A 126 7.33 5.10 14.20
C ARG A 126 7.04 3.62 14.53
N VAL A 127 6.28 2.93 13.68
CA VAL A 127 5.93 1.52 13.84
C VAL A 127 6.96 0.63 13.17
N GLY A 128 7.27 -0.50 13.79
CA GLY A 128 8.19 -1.48 13.22
C GLY A 128 7.55 -2.34 12.12
N PRO A 129 8.35 -3.05 11.31
CA PRO A 129 7.84 -3.90 10.22
C PRO A 129 6.88 -5.00 10.68
N LEU A 130 7.04 -5.52 11.91
CA LEU A 130 6.12 -6.53 12.47
C LEU A 130 4.72 -5.96 12.74
N VAL A 131 4.63 -4.69 13.18
CA VAL A 131 3.33 -4.02 13.33
C VAL A 131 2.68 -3.82 11.96
N VAL A 132 3.47 -3.46 10.96
CA VAL A 132 2.98 -3.31 9.58
C VAL A 132 2.50 -4.65 9.02
N LEU A 133 3.22 -5.74 9.30
CA LEU A 133 2.79 -7.10 8.95
C LEU A 133 1.42 -7.41 9.57
N ALA A 134 1.25 -7.15 10.86
CA ALA A 134 -0.02 -7.38 11.55
C ALA A 134 -1.17 -6.54 10.96
N VAL A 135 -0.90 -5.26 10.62
CA VAL A 135 -1.86 -4.39 9.93
C VAL A 135 -2.19 -4.93 8.54
N GLY A 136 -1.19 -5.43 7.81
CA GLY A 136 -1.37 -6.06 6.49
C GLY A 136 -2.24 -7.32 6.57
N ILE A 137 -1.99 -8.20 7.54
CA ILE A 137 -2.80 -9.40 7.78
C ILE A 137 -4.26 -8.99 8.09
N ALA A 138 -4.46 -8.08 9.04
CA ALA A 138 -5.80 -7.65 9.44
C ALA A 138 -6.55 -6.98 8.28
N GLY A 139 -5.91 -6.07 7.56
CA GLY A 139 -6.49 -5.38 6.41
C GLY A 139 -6.85 -6.33 5.28
N SER A 140 -5.97 -7.29 4.97
CA SER A 140 -6.24 -8.28 3.94
C SER A 140 -7.36 -9.23 4.35
N ALA A 141 -7.38 -9.70 5.60
CA ALA A 141 -8.46 -10.55 6.11
C ALA A 141 -9.83 -9.84 6.04
N ILE A 142 -9.87 -8.53 6.33
CA ILE A 142 -11.09 -7.72 6.17
C ILE A 142 -11.51 -7.68 4.69
N ILE A 143 -10.57 -7.44 3.77
CA ILE A 143 -10.88 -7.42 2.32
C ILE A 143 -11.43 -8.76 1.86
N GLU A 144 -10.78 -9.87 2.20
CA GLU A 144 -11.22 -11.23 1.83
C GLU A 144 -12.62 -11.54 2.40
N THR A 145 -12.85 -11.14 3.66
CA THR A 145 -14.16 -11.28 4.30
C THR A 145 -15.24 -10.48 3.57
N LEU A 146 -14.93 -9.21 3.23
CA LEU A 146 -15.87 -8.36 2.49
C LEU A 146 -16.14 -8.89 1.08
N GLN A 147 -15.15 -9.40 0.37
CA GLN A 147 -15.32 -10.02 -0.95
C GLN A 147 -16.29 -11.22 -0.88
N TYR A 148 -16.16 -12.06 0.14
CA TYR A 148 -17.02 -13.21 0.35
C TYR A 148 -18.44 -12.81 0.76
N VAL A 149 -18.57 -11.92 1.78
CA VAL A 149 -19.87 -11.51 2.34
C VAL A 149 -20.70 -10.70 1.32
N LEU A 150 -20.05 -9.80 0.59
CA LEU A 150 -20.70 -8.96 -0.41
C LEU A 150 -20.89 -9.65 -1.77
N ASP A 151 -20.48 -10.90 -1.89
CA ASP A 151 -20.55 -11.69 -3.12
C ASP A 151 -20.00 -10.95 -4.35
N LEU A 152 -18.74 -10.52 -4.23
CA LEU A 152 -18.10 -9.72 -5.27
C LEU A 152 -17.60 -10.53 -6.47
N GLY A 153 -18.05 -11.79 -6.61
CA GLY A 153 -17.65 -12.68 -7.70
C GLY A 153 -16.17 -13.05 -7.66
N ARG A 154 -15.59 -13.15 -6.45
CA ARG A 154 -14.20 -13.47 -6.21
C ARG A 154 -14.05 -14.68 -5.31
N TYR A 155 -12.92 -15.33 -5.46
CA TYR A 155 -12.53 -16.46 -4.62
C TYR A 155 -11.62 -15.94 -3.50
N SER A 156 -12.09 -16.02 -2.26
CA SER A 156 -11.33 -15.55 -1.08
C SER A 156 -10.31 -16.60 -0.64
N SER A 157 -9.08 -16.19 -0.42
CA SER A 157 -7.98 -17.11 -0.15
C SER A 157 -7.08 -16.67 0.99
N VAL A 158 -6.67 -17.63 1.81
CA VAL A 158 -5.62 -17.39 2.81
C VAL A 158 -4.30 -17.02 2.17
N ASP A 159 -4.01 -17.49 0.97
CA ASP A 159 -2.79 -17.17 0.23
C ASP A 159 -2.75 -15.68 -0.14
N ASP A 160 -3.87 -15.09 -0.51
CA ASP A 160 -3.96 -13.66 -0.78
C ASP A 160 -3.69 -12.83 0.49
N ILE A 161 -4.18 -13.30 1.66
CA ILE A 161 -3.84 -12.66 2.95
C ILE A 161 -2.33 -12.71 3.20
N LEU A 162 -1.72 -13.87 2.99
CA LEU A 162 -0.28 -14.05 3.21
C LEU A 162 0.58 -13.19 2.27
N VAL A 163 0.23 -13.16 0.98
CA VAL A 163 0.99 -12.41 -0.04
C VAL A 163 0.81 -10.90 0.15
N ASN A 164 -0.40 -10.44 0.42
CA ASN A 164 -0.68 -9.03 0.73
C ASN A 164 0.09 -8.55 1.97
N ALA A 165 0.08 -9.34 3.03
CA ALA A 165 0.79 -9.03 4.27
C ALA A 165 2.32 -9.07 4.07
N ALA A 166 2.82 -10.03 3.29
CA ALA A 166 4.23 -10.08 2.91
C ALA A 166 4.64 -8.83 2.13
N GLY A 167 3.81 -8.35 1.22
CA GLY A 167 4.01 -7.10 0.51
C GLY A 167 4.14 -5.91 1.48
N ALA A 168 3.18 -5.74 2.39
CA ALA A 168 3.24 -4.69 3.41
C ALA A 168 4.55 -4.75 4.22
N PHE A 169 4.95 -5.95 4.67
CA PHE A 169 6.19 -6.15 5.42
C PHE A 169 7.44 -5.78 4.62
N LEU A 170 7.55 -6.27 3.38
CA LEU A 170 8.70 -6.00 2.51
C LEU A 170 8.86 -4.51 2.23
N PHE A 171 7.77 -3.80 1.96
CA PHE A 171 7.81 -2.36 1.73
C PHE A 171 8.08 -1.57 3.01
N ALA A 172 7.64 -2.03 4.18
CA ALA A 172 8.03 -1.46 5.47
C ALA A 172 9.52 -1.62 5.73
N TRP A 173 10.07 -2.77 5.37
CA TRP A 173 11.50 -3.02 5.48
C TRP A 173 12.31 -2.17 4.51
N ALA A 174 11.87 -2.06 3.26
CA ALA A 174 12.48 -1.21 2.24
C ALA A 174 12.49 0.28 2.66
N SER A 175 11.47 0.75 3.40
CA SER A 175 11.38 2.14 3.87
C SER A 175 12.31 2.48 5.05
N ARG A 176 13.06 1.49 5.62
CA ARG A 176 13.94 1.69 6.80
C ARG A 176 14.89 2.89 6.71
N PRO A 177 15.53 3.20 5.57
CA PRO A 177 16.44 4.36 5.49
C PRO A 177 15.75 5.70 5.80
N TRP A 178 14.44 5.80 5.55
CA TRP A 178 13.68 7.05 5.73
C TRP A 178 13.12 7.24 7.13
N TRP A 179 12.84 6.18 7.90
CA TRP A 179 12.26 6.31 9.23
C TRP A 179 13.25 6.09 10.38
N ARG A 180 14.37 5.41 10.18
CA ARG A 180 15.44 5.25 11.18
C ARG A 180 16.21 6.53 11.49
N ARG A 181 16.31 7.46 10.54
CA ARG A 181 17.09 8.71 10.64
C ARG A 181 16.32 9.86 11.29
N ARG A 182 15.30 9.59 12.10
CA ARG A 182 14.53 10.65 12.76
C ARG A 182 15.25 11.12 14.01
N PRO A 183 15.49 12.45 14.22
CA PRO A 183 15.91 12.98 15.48
C PRO A 183 14.88 12.63 16.56
N HIS A 184 15.34 12.29 17.76
CA HIS A 184 14.47 12.03 18.90
C HIS A 184 13.70 13.31 19.27
N PRO A 185 12.38 13.26 19.64
CA PRO A 185 11.64 14.45 20.03
C PRO A 185 12.29 15.25 21.17
N ALA A 186 13.01 14.57 22.07
CA ALA A 186 13.74 15.20 23.16
C ALA A 186 14.93 16.08 22.69
N GLU A 187 15.50 15.81 21.53
CA GLU A 187 16.60 16.56 20.94
C GLU A 187 16.15 17.88 20.29
N GLN A 188 14.84 18.04 20.07
CA GLN A 188 14.21 19.24 19.51
C GLN A 188 13.65 20.19 20.58
N ALA A 189 13.63 19.80 21.84
CA ALA A 189 12.91 20.48 22.92
C ALA A 189 13.81 21.19 23.95
N VAL A 190 15.13 21.13 23.83
CA VAL A 190 16.01 21.83 24.75
C VAL A 190 16.48 23.13 24.09
N PRO A 191 15.93 24.32 24.45
CA PRO A 191 16.59 25.56 24.20
C PRO A 191 17.90 25.52 25.03
N GLN A 192 19.04 25.61 24.39
CA GLN A 192 20.29 25.83 25.12
C GLN A 192 20.09 27.08 25.97
N PRO A 193 20.34 27.02 27.30
CA PRO A 193 20.32 28.23 28.11
C PRO A 193 21.36 29.17 27.55
N ALA A 194 20.92 30.39 27.26
CA ALA A 194 21.85 31.47 26.92
C ALA A 194 22.93 31.55 28.01
N LEU A 195 24.17 31.31 27.65
CA LEU A 195 25.30 31.59 28.53
C LEU A 195 25.23 33.07 28.84
N VAL A 196 24.78 33.41 30.04
CA VAL A 196 24.94 34.78 30.56
C VAL A 196 26.43 34.97 30.79
N GLU A 197 27.06 35.67 29.89
CA GLU A 197 28.40 36.20 30.13
C GLU A 197 28.27 37.16 31.30
N VAL A 198 28.75 36.75 32.47
CA VAL A 198 28.97 37.63 33.61
C VAL A 198 30.27 38.36 33.35
N GLY A 199 30.15 39.63 32.92
CA GLY A 199 31.26 40.59 32.85
C GLY A 199 31.59 41.14 34.24
#